data_a3a5defb482767daf27e32a2c768e947
#
_entry.id   a3a5defb482767daf27e32a2c768e947
#
_cell.length_a   1.000
_cell.length_b   1.000
_cell.length_c   1.000
_cell.angle_alpha   90.00
_cell.angle_beta   90.00
_cell.angle_gamma   90.00
#
_symmetry.space_group_name_H-M   'P 1'
#
loop_
_entity.id
_entity.type
_entity.pdbx_description
1 polymer ?
#
loop_
_entity_poly.entity_id
_entity_poly.type
_entity_poly.pdbx_seq_one_letter_code
_entity_poly.pdbx_strand_id
1 'polypeptide(L)'
;MVKESFKALFKLPSMVPNLVKEAFNKAPRDPNGPVGIVGVARASGDIASNTSLPITNQIALFLMMIASLNVFVGIFNLLPLLPLDGGHMAVALIDAARYRYAAIRGREKPAPIDINRLMPLTAVVFFILVALTVLLLIADIVNPVSLNL
;
A
#
# COMPACT_ATOMS: atom_id res chain seq x y z
N MET A 1 10.93 6.92 -8.32
CA MET A 1 9.65 6.23 -8.09
C MET A 1 9.80 5.01 -7.18
N VAL A 2 10.39 3.89 -7.61
CA VAL A 2 10.44 2.64 -6.82
C VAL A 2 11.06 2.83 -5.42
N LYS A 3 12.21 3.50 -5.30
CA LYS A 3 12.87 3.75 -4.01
C LYS A 3 12.00 4.55 -3.04
N GLU A 4 11.27 5.55 -3.54
CA GLU A 4 10.37 6.37 -2.71
C GLU A 4 9.16 5.56 -2.27
N SER A 5 8.62 4.69 -3.13
CA SER A 5 7.50 3.80 -2.77
C SER A 5 7.92 2.81 -1.67
N PHE A 6 9.12 2.22 -1.76
CA PHE A 6 9.65 1.37 -0.69
C PHE A 6 9.82 2.13 0.62
N LYS A 7 10.41 3.33 0.56
CA LYS A 7 10.61 4.19 1.74
C LYS A 7 9.28 4.59 2.38
N ALA A 8 8.27 4.89 1.56
CA ALA A 8 6.92 5.18 2.03
C ALA A 8 6.29 3.99 2.76
N LEU A 9 6.40 2.77 2.20
CA LEU A 9 5.89 1.55 2.83
C LEU A 9 6.49 1.29 4.21
N PHE A 10 7.82 1.41 4.34
CA PHE A 10 8.48 1.22 5.63
C PHE A 10 8.14 2.30 6.65
N LYS A 11 7.74 3.48 6.20
CA LYS A 11 7.30 4.59 7.08
C LYS A 11 5.83 4.51 7.46
N LEU A 12 4.99 3.74 6.76
CA LEU A 12 3.56 3.63 7.05
C LEU A 12 3.25 3.38 8.54
N PRO A 13 3.89 2.43 9.25
CA PRO A 13 3.58 2.21 10.65
C PRO A 13 3.85 3.43 11.55
N SER A 14 4.88 4.22 11.24
CA SER A 14 5.22 5.42 11.99
C SER A 14 4.32 6.62 11.64
N MET A 15 3.63 6.58 10.51
CA MET A 15 2.69 7.63 10.09
C MET A 15 1.28 7.44 10.67
N VAL A 16 0.91 6.21 11.06
CA VAL A 16 -0.43 5.93 11.61
C VAL A 16 -0.83 6.83 12.79
N PRO A 17 0.03 7.09 13.80
CA PRO A 17 -0.33 8.00 14.90
C PRO A 17 -0.60 9.44 14.42
N ASN A 18 0.13 9.91 13.41
CA ASN A 18 -0.07 11.24 12.83
C ASN A 18 -1.36 11.29 12.03
N LEU A 19 -1.66 10.25 11.23
CA LEU A 19 -2.92 10.12 10.51
C LEU A 19 -4.14 10.15 11.44
N VAL A 20 -4.05 9.49 12.60
CA VAL A 20 -5.12 9.54 13.61
C VAL A 20 -5.31 10.97 14.12
N LYS A 21 -4.22 11.69 14.42
CA LYS A 21 -4.28 13.10 14.84
C LYS A 21 -4.85 13.99 13.73
N GLU A 22 -4.41 13.80 12.49
CA GLU A 22 -4.89 14.55 11.33
C GLU A 22 -6.37 14.31 11.04
N ALA A 23 -6.84 13.05 11.20
CA ALA A 23 -8.24 12.69 11.01
C ALA A 23 -9.17 13.26 12.10
N PHE A 24 -8.74 13.25 13.36
CA PHE A 24 -9.62 13.62 14.48
C PHE A 24 -9.35 15.00 15.06
N ASN A 25 -8.11 15.51 15.05
CA ASN A 25 -7.72 16.79 15.66
C ASN A 25 -7.59 17.94 14.66
N LYS A 26 -7.93 17.77 13.39
CA LYS A 26 -7.76 18.79 12.33
C LYS A 26 -6.34 19.38 12.27
N ALA A 27 -5.33 18.60 12.63
CA ALA A 27 -3.94 19.01 12.48
C ALA A 27 -3.64 19.21 10.97
N PRO A 28 -2.76 20.14 10.57
CA PRO A 28 -2.38 20.32 9.18
C PRO A 28 -1.90 18.99 8.60
N ARG A 29 -2.49 18.58 7.46
CA ARG A 29 -2.14 17.32 6.83
C ARG A 29 -0.79 17.44 6.13
N ASP A 30 0.06 16.43 6.31
CA ASP A 30 1.33 16.35 5.59
C ASP A 30 1.08 16.13 4.09
N PRO A 31 1.48 17.06 3.20
CA PRO A 31 1.33 16.91 1.75
C PRO A 31 2.02 15.67 1.18
N ASN A 32 3.04 15.14 1.89
CA ASN A 32 3.76 13.93 1.52
C ASN A 32 3.24 12.69 2.26
N GLY A 33 2.17 12.83 3.04
CA GLY A 33 1.55 11.74 3.78
C GLY A 33 0.80 10.77 2.87
N PRO A 34 0.39 9.61 3.39
CA PRO A 34 -0.41 8.66 2.64
C PRO A 34 -1.79 9.26 2.31
N VAL A 35 -2.20 9.07 1.08
CA VAL A 35 -3.45 9.57 0.50
C VAL A 35 -4.35 8.39 0.18
N GLY A 36 -5.62 8.48 0.55
CA GLY A 36 -6.62 7.46 0.23
C GLY A 36 -7.30 7.71 -1.12
N ILE A 37 -8.34 6.91 -1.40
CA ILE A 37 -9.05 6.94 -2.69
C ILE A 37 -9.70 8.32 -2.94
N VAL A 38 -10.27 8.94 -1.90
CA VAL A 38 -10.91 10.27 -2.03
C VAL A 38 -9.89 11.35 -2.31
N GLY A 39 -8.71 11.28 -1.67
CA GLY A 39 -7.63 12.21 -1.92
C GLY A 39 -7.08 12.11 -3.35
N VAL A 40 -6.94 10.88 -3.86
CA VAL A 40 -6.55 10.65 -5.27
C VAL A 40 -7.60 11.23 -6.23
N ALA A 41 -8.89 11.02 -5.96
CA ALA A 41 -9.96 11.57 -6.79
C ALA A 41 -9.95 13.11 -6.79
N ARG A 42 -9.71 13.75 -5.64
CA ARG A 42 -9.54 15.21 -5.55
C ARG A 42 -8.32 15.71 -6.31
N ALA A 43 -7.17 15.09 -6.10
CA ALA A 43 -5.95 15.43 -6.83
C ALA A 43 -6.14 15.34 -8.34
N SER A 44 -6.88 14.32 -8.82
CA SER A 44 -7.26 14.20 -10.24
C SER A 44 -8.12 15.38 -10.70
N GLY A 45 -9.09 15.80 -9.87
CA GLY A 45 -9.95 16.96 -10.14
C GLY A 45 -9.16 18.27 -10.18
N ASP A 46 -8.24 18.47 -9.22
CA ASP A 46 -7.39 19.67 -9.13
C ASP A 46 -6.49 19.79 -10.37
N ILE A 47 -5.88 18.69 -10.83
CA ILE A 47 -5.10 18.67 -12.07
C ILE A 47 -5.96 19.01 -13.27
N ALA A 48 -7.16 18.41 -13.39
CA ALA A 48 -8.04 18.61 -14.52
C ALA A 48 -8.65 20.03 -14.58
N SER A 49 -8.90 20.65 -13.43
CA SER A 49 -9.48 22.00 -13.34
C SER A 49 -8.47 23.14 -13.37
N ASN A 50 -7.17 22.83 -13.37
CA ASN A 50 -6.13 23.85 -13.37
C ASN A 50 -5.94 24.48 -14.74
N THR A 51 -6.62 25.61 -14.97
CA THR A 51 -6.58 26.35 -16.24
C THR A 51 -5.25 27.07 -16.49
N SER A 52 -4.37 27.18 -15.50
CA SER A 52 -3.05 27.81 -15.66
C SER A 52 -2.02 26.87 -16.29
N LEU A 53 -2.29 25.56 -16.30
CA LEU A 53 -1.41 24.57 -16.90
C LEU A 53 -1.82 24.26 -18.35
N PRO A 54 -0.86 24.16 -19.29
CA PRO A 54 -1.13 23.61 -20.62
C PRO A 54 -1.72 22.20 -20.53
N ILE A 55 -2.63 21.86 -21.43
CA ILE A 55 -3.29 20.54 -21.44
C ILE A 55 -2.31 19.37 -21.51
N THR A 56 -1.17 19.54 -22.18
CA THR A 56 -0.11 18.55 -22.25
C THR A 56 0.49 18.27 -20.87
N ASN A 57 0.66 19.29 -20.03
CA ASN A 57 1.18 19.14 -18.67
C ASN A 57 0.14 18.49 -17.75
N GLN A 58 -1.15 18.82 -17.91
CA GLN A 58 -2.22 18.16 -17.16
C GLN A 58 -2.25 16.67 -17.46
N ILE A 59 -2.20 16.28 -18.76
CA ILE A 59 -2.13 14.87 -19.17
C ILE A 59 -0.88 14.18 -18.60
N ALA A 60 0.28 14.81 -18.67
CA ALA A 60 1.53 14.25 -18.14
C ALA A 60 1.45 14.01 -16.62
N LEU A 61 0.94 14.97 -15.85
CA LEU A 61 0.74 14.84 -14.40
C LEU A 61 -0.25 13.72 -14.07
N PHE A 62 -1.35 13.62 -14.83
CA PHE A 62 -2.34 12.56 -14.64
C PHE A 62 -1.76 11.17 -14.91
N LEU A 63 -1.02 11.01 -16.01
CA LEU A 63 -0.32 9.76 -16.32
C LEU A 63 0.73 9.41 -15.28
N MET A 64 1.48 10.41 -14.78
CA MET A 64 2.47 10.22 -13.72
C MET A 64 1.82 9.78 -12.41
N MET A 65 0.66 10.32 -12.06
CA MET A 65 -0.11 9.93 -10.89
C MET A 65 -0.59 8.47 -11.02
N ILE A 66 -1.17 8.08 -12.15
CA ILE A 66 -1.60 6.69 -12.41
C ILE A 66 -0.40 5.74 -12.35
N ALA A 67 0.72 6.10 -12.98
CA ALA A 67 1.93 5.28 -12.95
C ALA A 67 2.46 5.10 -11.51
N SER A 68 2.48 6.17 -10.72
CA SER A 68 2.87 6.13 -9.30
C SER A 68 1.98 5.20 -8.48
N LEU A 69 0.66 5.28 -8.66
CA LEU A 69 -0.30 4.40 -7.99
C LEU A 69 -0.07 2.94 -8.35
N ASN A 70 0.11 2.65 -9.65
CA ASN A 70 0.36 1.27 -10.10
C ASN A 70 1.66 0.70 -9.52
N VAL A 71 2.73 1.50 -9.49
CA VAL A 71 4.00 1.09 -8.89
C VAL A 71 3.83 0.85 -7.39
N PHE A 72 3.14 1.75 -6.68
CA PHE A 72 2.90 1.61 -5.24
C PHE A 72 2.07 0.36 -4.92
N VAL A 73 0.95 0.15 -5.62
CA VAL A 73 0.09 -1.03 -5.44
C VAL A 73 0.84 -2.32 -5.78
N GLY A 74 1.64 -2.32 -6.85
CA GLY A 74 2.46 -3.47 -7.22
C GLY A 74 3.48 -3.83 -6.14
N ILE A 75 4.21 -2.83 -5.60
CA ILE A 75 5.16 -3.05 -4.50
C ILE A 75 4.42 -3.50 -3.23
N PHE A 76 3.26 -2.91 -2.94
CA PHE A 76 2.44 -3.27 -1.79
C PHE A 76 1.98 -4.73 -1.88
N ASN A 77 1.55 -5.19 -3.06
CA ASN A 77 1.15 -6.57 -3.29
C ASN A 77 2.31 -7.58 -3.18
N LEU A 78 3.56 -7.13 -3.35
CA LEU A 78 4.75 -7.98 -3.16
C LEU A 78 5.15 -8.18 -1.69
N LEU A 79 4.51 -7.48 -0.74
CA LEU A 79 4.79 -7.70 0.68
C LEU A 79 4.48 -9.16 1.07
N PRO A 80 5.37 -9.81 1.84
CA PRO A 80 5.19 -11.22 2.24
C PRO A 80 4.14 -11.35 3.36
N LEU A 81 2.96 -10.81 3.13
CA LEU A 81 1.83 -10.77 4.07
C LEU A 81 0.57 -11.33 3.41
N LEU A 82 -0.03 -12.35 4.01
CA LEU A 82 -1.37 -12.76 3.61
C LEU A 82 -2.39 -11.70 4.09
N PRO A 83 -3.39 -11.33 3.29
CA PRO A 83 -3.88 -11.94 2.06
C PRO A 83 -3.27 -11.39 0.74
N LEU A 84 -2.14 -10.69 0.77
CA LEU A 84 -1.50 -10.15 -0.43
C LEU A 84 -0.82 -11.26 -1.26
N ASP A 85 -0.62 -11.02 -2.57
CA ASP A 85 0.01 -11.98 -3.49
C ASP A 85 1.42 -12.38 -3.03
N GLY A 86 2.19 -11.44 -2.49
CA GLY A 86 3.51 -11.69 -1.94
C GLY A 86 3.51 -12.67 -0.76
N GLY A 87 2.43 -12.75 0.00
CA GLY A 87 2.26 -13.76 1.06
C GLY A 87 2.17 -15.18 0.49
N HIS A 88 1.40 -15.37 -0.56
CA HIS A 88 1.32 -16.68 -1.25
C HIS A 88 2.65 -17.05 -1.91
N MET A 89 3.33 -16.08 -2.53
CA MET A 89 4.68 -16.27 -3.07
C MET A 89 5.68 -16.65 -1.98
N ALA A 90 5.63 -16.02 -0.83
CA ALA A 90 6.51 -16.32 0.31
C ALA A 90 6.31 -17.76 0.81
N VAL A 91 5.06 -18.19 0.97
CA VAL A 91 4.74 -19.58 1.36
C VAL A 91 5.29 -20.57 0.33
N ALA A 92 5.08 -20.33 -0.96
CA ALA A 92 5.58 -21.20 -2.03
C ALA A 92 7.12 -21.28 -2.05
N LEU A 93 7.81 -20.14 -1.85
CA LEU A 93 9.27 -20.09 -1.78
C LEU A 93 9.81 -20.84 -0.56
N ILE A 94 9.16 -20.73 0.59
CA ILE A 94 9.54 -21.45 1.81
C ILE A 94 9.37 -22.96 1.59
N ASP A 95 8.26 -23.40 0.99
CA ASP A 95 8.05 -24.81 0.68
C ASP A 95 9.07 -25.34 -0.33
N ALA A 96 9.37 -24.59 -1.38
CA ALA A 96 10.41 -24.93 -2.34
C ALA A 96 11.79 -25.08 -1.66
N ALA A 97 12.13 -24.15 -0.77
CA ALA A 97 13.38 -24.20 -0.01
C ALA A 97 13.43 -25.42 0.92
N ARG A 98 12.32 -25.74 1.63
CA ARG A 98 12.21 -26.94 2.49
C ARG A 98 12.36 -28.24 1.70
N TYR A 99 11.73 -28.33 0.54
CA TYR A 99 11.84 -29.50 -0.34
C TYR A 99 13.28 -29.68 -0.84
N ARG A 100 13.90 -28.61 -1.30
CA ARG A 100 15.31 -28.64 -1.75
C ARG A 100 16.27 -29.04 -0.63
N TYR A 101 16.08 -28.52 0.55
CA TYR A 101 16.87 -28.85 1.73
C TYR A 101 16.72 -30.32 2.13
N ALA A 102 15.49 -30.85 2.13
CA ALA A 102 15.23 -32.27 2.39
C ALA A 102 15.89 -33.18 1.34
N ALA A 103 15.79 -32.82 0.07
CA ALA A 103 16.43 -33.57 -1.02
C ALA A 103 17.97 -33.64 -0.89
N ILE A 104 18.62 -32.52 -0.54
CA ILE A 104 20.08 -32.46 -0.34
C ILE A 104 20.50 -33.34 0.85
N ARG A 105 19.66 -33.46 1.87
CA ARG A 105 19.95 -34.26 3.08
C ARG A 105 19.44 -35.71 3.00
N GLY A 106 18.91 -36.14 1.87
CA GLY A 106 18.35 -37.48 1.70
C GLY A 106 17.17 -37.78 2.63
N ARG A 107 16.44 -36.74 3.06
CA ARG A 107 15.25 -36.87 3.92
C ARG A 107 13.99 -36.95 3.06
N GLU A 108 12.93 -37.56 3.61
CA GLU A 108 11.61 -37.55 2.99
C GLU A 108 11.11 -36.11 2.80
N LYS A 109 10.31 -35.89 1.72
CA LYS A 109 9.71 -34.59 1.43
C LYS A 109 8.81 -34.17 2.59
N PRO A 110 9.05 -32.99 3.20
CA PRO A 110 8.17 -32.49 4.23
C PRO A 110 6.78 -32.18 3.64
N ALA A 111 5.74 -32.29 4.45
CA ALA A 111 4.40 -31.90 4.04
C ALA A 111 4.37 -30.40 3.69
N PRO A 112 3.58 -29.98 2.68
CA PRO A 112 3.42 -28.58 2.32
C PRO A 112 2.87 -27.77 3.50
N ILE A 113 3.17 -26.46 3.51
CA ILE A 113 2.63 -25.57 4.53
C ILE A 113 1.11 -25.49 4.35
N ASP A 114 0.39 -25.82 5.44
CA ASP A 114 -1.06 -25.72 5.46
C ASP A 114 -1.47 -24.24 5.61
N ILE A 115 -1.95 -23.66 4.51
CA ILE A 115 -2.41 -22.26 4.45
C ILE A 115 -3.57 -22.02 5.43
N ASN A 116 -4.38 -23.04 5.74
CA ASN A 116 -5.50 -22.90 6.68
C ASN A 116 -5.00 -22.54 8.09
N ARG A 117 -3.81 -23.00 8.47
CA ARG A 117 -3.19 -22.62 9.74
C ARG A 117 -2.77 -21.15 9.80
N LEU A 118 -2.58 -20.51 8.65
CA LEU A 118 -2.25 -19.10 8.53
C LEU A 118 -3.51 -18.22 8.47
N MET A 119 -4.71 -18.82 8.41
CA MET A 119 -5.98 -18.12 8.31
C MET A 119 -6.19 -17.08 9.42
N PRO A 120 -5.92 -17.36 10.72
CA PRO A 120 -6.07 -16.34 11.76
C PRO A 120 -5.12 -15.16 11.58
N LEU A 121 -3.88 -15.40 11.14
CA LEU A 121 -2.93 -14.34 10.82
C LEU A 121 -3.41 -13.50 9.63
N THR A 122 -3.90 -14.17 8.58
CA THR A 122 -4.49 -13.51 7.40
C THR A 122 -5.66 -12.62 7.80
N ALA A 123 -6.55 -13.08 8.68
CA ALA A 123 -7.67 -12.30 9.18
C ALA A 123 -7.22 -11.05 9.94
N VAL A 124 -6.21 -11.17 10.81
CA VAL A 124 -5.66 -10.02 11.54
C VAL A 124 -5.10 -8.98 10.57
N VAL A 125 -4.28 -9.39 9.60
CA VAL A 125 -3.72 -8.49 8.59
C VAL A 125 -4.82 -7.83 7.77
N PHE A 126 -5.83 -8.60 7.35
CA PHE A 126 -6.99 -8.08 6.61
C PHE A 126 -7.71 -6.98 7.40
N PHE A 127 -8.03 -7.20 8.68
CA PHE A 127 -8.69 -6.20 9.50
C PHE A 127 -7.84 -4.95 9.73
N ILE A 128 -6.51 -5.09 9.85
CA ILE A 128 -5.59 -3.94 9.93
C ILE A 128 -5.65 -3.13 8.63
N LEU A 129 -5.64 -3.78 7.47
CA LEU A 129 -5.72 -3.10 6.18
C LEU A 129 -7.06 -2.38 5.99
N VAL A 130 -8.17 -3.01 6.39
CA VAL A 130 -9.50 -2.40 6.38
C VAL A 130 -9.54 -1.18 7.30
N ALA A 131 -9.04 -1.30 8.53
CA ALA A 131 -8.99 -0.20 9.47
C ALA A 131 -8.16 0.99 8.95
N LEU A 132 -7.01 0.70 8.33
CA LEU A 132 -6.17 1.71 7.70
C LEU A 132 -6.90 2.40 6.52
N THR A 133 -7.59 1.63 5.69
CA THR A 133 -8.38 2.16 4.57
C THR A 133 -9.49 3.09 5.06
N VAL A 134 -10.23 2.68 6.10
CA VAL A 134 -11.27 3.51 6.72
C VAL A 134 -10.69 4.78 7.34
N LEU A 135 -9.55 4.68 8.02
CA LEU A 135 -8.85 5.84 8.61
C LEU A 135 -8.43 6.84 7.53
N LEU A 136 -7.85 6.37 6.42
CA LEU A 136 -7.49 7.21 5.29
C LEU A 136 -8.71 7.87 4.65
N LEU A 137 -9.80 7.12 4.50
CA LEU A 137 -11.06 7.65 3.98
C LEU A 137 -11.59 8.81 4.84
N ILE A 138 -11.61 8.61 6.16
CA ILE A 138 -12.03 9.65 7.11
C ILE A 138 -11.10 10.86 7.01
N ALA A 139 -9.78 10.63 7.01
CA ALA A 139 -8.80 11.71 6.91
C ALA A 139 -8.94 12.52 5.61
N ASP A 140 -9.17 11.86 4.48
CA ASP A 140 -9.38 12.50 3.17
C ASP A 140 -10.67 13.34 3.10
N ILE A 141 -11.72 12.93 3.83
CA ILE A 141 -13.00 13.66 3.87
C ILE A 141 -12.92 14.84 4.83
N VAL A 142 -12.39 14.62 6.04
CA VAL A 142 -12.38 15.61 7.12
C VAL A 142 -11.30 16.66 6.92
N ASN A 143 -10.13 16.25 6.43
CA ASN A 143 -8.95 17.10 6.27
C ASN A 143 -8.24 16.78 4.94
N PRO A 144 -8.76 17.26 3.82
CA PRO A 144 -8.23 16.95 2.50
C PRO A 144 -6.83 17.55 2.30
N VAL A 145 -5.96 16.81 1.60
CA VAL A 145 -4.69 17.35 1.10
C VAL A 145 -5.00 18.29 -0.06
N SER A 146 -4.58 19.56 0.04
CA SER A 146 -4.62 20.51 -1.07
C SER A 146 -3.30 20.43 -1.86
N LEU A 147 -3.39 20.19 -3.16
CA LEU A 147 -2.25 20.33 -4.05
C LEU A 147 -2.07 21.83 -4.34
N ASN A 148 -0.97 22.41 -3.84
CA ASN A 148 -0.53 23.74 -4.29
C ASN A 148 0.17 23.56 -5.64
N LEU A 149 -0.63 23.57 -6.73
CA LEU A 149 -0.16 23.51 -8.12
C LEU A 149 0.06 24.90 -8.68
#